data_6162674c0d334745a9c751fe98cdb738
#
_entry.id   6162674c0d334745a9c751fe98cdb738
#
_cell.length_a   1.000
_cell.length_b   1.000
_cell.length_c   1.000
_cell.angle_alpha   90.00
_cell.angle_beta   90.00
_cell.angle_gamma   90.00
#
_symmetry.space_group_name_H-M   'P 1'
#
loop_
_entity.id
_entity.type
_entity.pdbx_description
1 polymer ?
#
loop_
_entity_poly.entity_id
_entity_poly.type
_entity_poly.pdbx_seq_one_letter_code
_entity_poly.pdbx_strand_id
1 'polypeptide(L)'
;MEQQPEGLHHERRVLARTVDRVMRPAATTVDADESALVAWELFERSGSSHLPVVRPDGRCAGLLDRADVAVACAAPAVALSGLRVEDLLRGHGPVIVHVAQTVRHAADLMTCTGTDAVPVLGEDGRLVGVLTATDIVAAFAGHPAREEPADLRPPAPPTLLPPPPPRRGYRGTAVP
;
A
#
# COMPACT_ATOMS: atom_id res chain seq x y z
N MET A 1 48.15 0.37 6.52
CA MET A 1 47.05 0.11 7.48
C MET A 1 45.83 0.86 6.94
N GLU A 2 45.08 0.18 6.08
CA GLU A 2 43.98 0.74 5.30
C GLU A 2 42.74 0.78 6.18
N GLN A 3 42.35 1.99 6.60
CA GLN A 3 41.07 2.22 7.26
C GLN A 3 39.99 2.05 6.20
N GLN A 4 39.37 0.88 6.14
CA GLN A 4 38.14 0.72 5.38
C GLN A 4 37.08 1.62 6.02
N PRO A 5 36.41 2.49 5.25
CA PRO A 5 35.44 3.43 5.78
C PRO A 5 34.28 2.66 6.46
N GLU A 6 33.94 3.05 7.68
CA GLU A 6 32.86 2.44 8.50
C GLU A 6 31.52 2.32 7.75
N GLY A 7 31.29 3.19 6.75
CA GLY A 7 30.12 3.15 5.88
C GLY A 7 29.97 1.84 5.10
N LEU A 8 31.04 1.28 4.53
CA LEU A 8 30.99 0.04 3.75
C LEU A 8 30.61 -1.18 4.62
N HIS A 9 30.97 -1.17 5.90
CA HIS A 9 30.57 -2.21 6.84
C HIS A 9 29.07 -2.13 7.17
N HIS A 10 28.52 -0.91 7.31
CA HIS A 10 27.10 -0.71 7.57
C HIS A 10 26.26 -1.17 6.38
N GLU A 11 26.59 -0.77 5.16
CA GLU A 11 25.91 -1.17 3.94
C GLU A 11 25.86 -2.69 3.78
N ARG A 12 27.01 -3.37 3.93
CA ARG A 12 27.08 -4.83 3.85
C ARG A 12 26.20 -5.51 4.89
N ARG A 13 26.14 -4.94 6.10
CA ARG A 13 25.30 -5.47 7.18
C ARG A 13 23.81 -5.33 6.87
N VAL A 14 23.37 -4.20 6.31
CA VAL A 14 21.97 -4.00 5.91
C VAL A 14 21.58 -4.97 4.80
N LEU A 15 22.40 -5.07 3.76
CA LEU A 15 22.15 -5.98 2.62
C LEU A 15 22.14 -7.47 3.02
N ALA A 16 22.85 -7.83 4.08
CA ALA A 16 22.87 -9.19 4.60
C ALA A 16 21.73 -9.51 5.58
N ARG A 17 20.95 -8.50 6.02
CA ARG A 17 19.76 -8.74 6.85
C ARG A 17 18.72 -9.51 6.05
N THR A 18 17.93 -10.30 6.77
CA THR A 18 16.74 -10.95 6.22
C THR A 18 15.61 -9.95 6.02
N VAL A 19 14.76 -10.22 5.06
CA VAL A 19 13.64 -9.34 4.67
C VAL A 19 12.70 -9.08 5.85
N ASP A 20 12.46 -10.07 6.73
CA ASP A 20 11.62 -9.93 7.93
C ASP A 20 12.05 -8.81 8.88
N ARG A 21 13.33 -8.41 8.84
CA ARG A 21 13.90 -7.35 9.68
C ARG A 21 13.71 -5.94 9.13
N VAL A 22 13.22 -5.83 7.90
CA VAL A 22 13.15 -4.55 7.19
C VAL A 22 11.76 -4.32 6.61
N MET A 23 11.01 -5.37 6.28
CA MET A 23 9.65 -5.29 5.75
C MET A 23 8.67 -4.65 6.73
N ARG A 24 7.54 -4.19 6.22
CA ARG A 24 6.37 -3.83 7.01
C ARG A 24 5.34 -4.96 6.98
N PRO A 25 4.64 -5.23 8.10
CA PRO A 25 3.50 -6.15 8.08
C PRO A 25 2.45 -5.72 7.06
N ALA A 26 1.77 -6.68 6.44
CA ALA A 26 0.64 -6.37 5.56
C ALA A 26 -0.61 -6.08 6.40
N ALA A 27 -0.82 -4.80 6.73
CA ALA A 27 -1.97 -4.38 7.53
C ALA A 27 -3.27 -4.32 6.72
N THR A 28 -3.16 -4.04 5.40
CA THR A 28 -4.31 -3.95 4.49
C THR A 28 -4.03 -4.79 3.25
N THR A 29 -5.00 -5.61 2.86
CA THR A 29 -4.99 -6.41 1.63
C THR A 29 -6.28 -6.17 0.86
N VAL A 30 -6.30 -6.53 -0.41
CA VAL A 30 -7.51 -6.54 -1.24
C VAL A 30 -7.68 -7.90 -1.88
N ASP A 31 -8.93 -8.37 -2.00
CA ASP A 31 -9.22 -9.64 -2.65
C ASP A 31 -9.12 -9.49 -4.18
N ALA A 32 -8.63 -10.53 -4.85
CA ALA A 32 -8.39 -10.52 -6.29
C ALA A 32 -9.68 -10.31 -7.11
N ASP A 33 -10.81 -10.76 -6.59
CA ASP A 33 -12.14 -10.67 -7.21
C ASP A 33 -12.91 -9.39 -6.84
N GLU A 34 -12.34 -8.53 -5.99
CA GLU A 34 -12.93 -7.23 -5.69
C GLU A 34 -12.86 -6.27 -6.90
N SER A 35 -13.69 -5.23 -6.85
CA SER A 35 -13.68 -4.20 -7.90
C SER A 35 -12.51 -3.22 -7.74
N ALA A 36 -12.08 -2.63 -8.87
CA ALA A 36 -11.09 -1.55 -8.86
C ALA A 36 -11.54 -0.36 -7.99
N LEU A 37 -12.84 -0.12 -7.85
CA LEU A 37 -13.39 0.92 -6.99
C LEU A 37 -13.10 0.65 -5.51
N VAL A 38 -13.29 -0.59 -5.05
CA VAL A 38 -12.96 -1.00 -3.68
C VAL A 38 -11.46 -0.85 -3.43
N ALA A 39 -10.61 -1.27 -4.39
CA ALA A 39 -9.17 -1.06 -4.29
C ALA A 39 -8.81 0.43 -4.15
N TRP A 40 -9.46 1.29 -4.92
CA TRP A 40 -9.27 2.74 -4.81
C TRP A 40 -9.63 3.26 -3.42
N GLU A 41 -10.79 2.88 -2.89
CA GLU A 41 -11.21 3.26 -1.54
C GLU A 41 -10.23 2.79 -0.46
N LEU A 42 -9.67 1.58 -0.61
CA LEU A 42 -8.64 1.07 0.30
C LEU A 42 -7.35 1.89 0.22
N PHE A 43 -6.92 2.31 -0.96
CA PHE A 43 -5.77 3.21 -1.12
C PHE A 43 -6.00 4.56 -0.45
N GLU A 44 -7.19 5.17 -0.62
CA GLU A 44 -7.53 6.44 0.01
C GLU A 44 -7.54 6.34 1.54
N ARG A 45 -8.07 5.23 2.06
CA ARG A 45 -8.17 5.01 3.51
C ARG A 45 -6.85 4.64 4.16
N SER A 46 -6.05 3.80 3.52
CA SER A 46 -4.77 3.33 4.07
C SER A 46 -3.64 4.34 3.87
N GLY A 47 -3.76 5.24 2.89
CA GLY A 47 -2.65 6.11 2.49
C GLY A 47 -1.45 5.34 1.90
N SER A 48 -1.60 4.05 1.67
CA SER A 48 -0.57 3.18 1.09
C SER A 48 -0.36 3.47 -0.38
N SER A 49 0.84 3.21 -0.90
CA SER A 49 1.10 3.25 -2.35
C SER A 49 0.91 1.89 -3.01
N HIS A 50 0.91 0.83 -2.20
CA HIS A 50 0.82 -0.54 -2.66
C HIS A 50 -0.15 -1.33 -1.80
N LEU A 51 -0.99 -2.16 -2.43
CA LEU A 51 -1.89 -3.09 -1.76
C LEU A 51 -1.58 -4.52 -2.22
N PRO A 52 -1.22 -5.42 -1.29
CA PRO A 52 -1.13 -6.83 -1.61
C PRO A 52 -2.49 -7.38 -2.00
N VAL A 53 -2.50 -8.16 -3.07
CA VAL A 53 -3.70 -8.82 -3.58
C VAL A 53 -3.67 -10.28 -3.16
N VAL A 54 -4.76 -10.74 -2.56
CA VAL A 54 -4.91 -12.12 -2.11
C VAL A 54 -6.04 -12.82 -2.86
N ARG A 55 -5.87 -14.11 -3.11
CA ARG A 55 -6.92 -14.96 -3.68
C ARG A 55 -7.78 -15.56 -2.56
N PRO A 56 -8.97 -16.10 -2.90
CA PRO A 56 -9.83 -16.77 -1.92
C PRO A 56 -9.17 -17.95 -1.19
N ASP A 57 -8.13 -18.56 -1.77
CA ASP A 57 -7.32 -19.60 -1.14
C ASP A 57 -6.26 -19.04 -0.16
N GLY A 58 -6.21 -17.71 0.02
CA GLY A 58 -5.26 -17.01 0.88
C GLY A 58 -3.86 -16.84 0.29
N ARG A 59 -3.65 -17.22 -0.98
CA ARG A 59 -2.37 -17.02 -1.66
C ARG A 59 -2.23 -15.61 -2.20
N CYS A 60 -1.02 -15.07 -2.15
CA CYS A 60 -0.70 -13.79 -2.77
C CYS A 60 -0.83 -13.90 -4.29
N ALA A 61 -1.68 -13.06 -4.88
CA ALA A 61 -1.85 -12.94 -6.33
C ALA A 61 -0.86 -11.94 -6.93
N GLY A 62 -0.40 -10.97 -6.15
CA GLY A 62 0.50 -9.93 -6.58
C GLY A 62 0.46 -8.71 -5.68
N LEU A 63 1.01 -7.62 -6.18
CA LEU A 63 0.98 -6.31 -5.55
C LEU A 63 0.35 -5.32 -6.52
N LEU A 64 -0.68 -4.63 -6.07
CA LEU A 64 -1.36 -3.60 -6.83
C LEU A 64 -0.72 -2.25 -6.50
N ASP A 65 -0.37 -1.50 -7.53
CA ASP A 65 0.13 -0.14 -7.40
C ASP A 65 -1.01 0.87 -7.46
N ARG A 66 -0.96 1.89 -6.61
CA ARG A 66 -1.92 3.00 -6.61
C ARG A 66 -2.01 3.71 -7.97
N ALA A 67 -0.88 3.85 -8.67
CA ALA A 67 -0.84 4.48 -9.98
C ALA A 67 -1.61 3.67 -11.03
N ASP A 68 -1.54 2.33 -10.99
CA ASP A 68 -2.29 1.48 -11.93
C ASP A 68 -3.80 1.64 -11.73
N VAL A 69 -4.26 1.71 -10.47
CA VAL A 69 -5.67 1.95 -10.16
C VAL A 69 -6.08 3.37 -10.55
N ALA A 70 -5.23 4.38 -10.31
CA ALA A 70 -5.50 5.76 -10.71
C ALA A 70 -5.68 5.90 -12.23
N VAL A 71 -4.88 5.19 -13.02
CA VAL A 71 -5.03 5.13 -14.49
C VAL A 71 -6.37 4.47 -14.87
N ALA A 72 -6.74 3.39 -14.21
CA ALA A 72 -8.05 2.76 -14.41
C ALA A 72 -9.19 3.69 -14.03
N CYS A 73 -9.06 4.48 -12.97
CA CYS A 73 -10.04 5.47 -12.50
C CYS A 73 -10.27 6.64 -13.48
N ALA A 74 -9.41 6.82 -14.47
CA ALA A 74 -9.67 7.78 -15.56
C ALA A 74 -10.80 7.30 -16.49
N ALA A 75 -11.23 6.04 -16.41
CA ALA A 75 -12.39 5.51 -17.10
C ALA A 75 -13.70 5.89 -16.38
N PRO A 76 -14.86 5.88 -17.06
CA PRO A 76 -16.15 6.13 -16.41
C PRO A 76 -16.39 5.19 -15.23
N ALA A 77 -16.98 5.67 -14.14
CA ALA A 77 -17.20 4.93 -12.90
C ALA A 77 -17.95 3.59 -13.08
N VAL A 78 -18.84 3.50 -14.08
CA VAL A 78 -19.55 2.26 -14.44
C VAL A 78 -18.58 1.17 -14.92
N ALA A 79 -17.48 1.55 -15.59
CA ALA A 79 -16.47 0.60 -16.03
C ALA A 79 -15.63 0.08 -14.84
N LEU A 80 -15.41 0.92 -13.82
CA LEU A 80 -14.63 0.57 -12.63
C LEU A 80 -15.30 -0.48 -11.74
N SER A 81 -16.62 -0.43 -11.60
CA SER A 81 -17.36 -1.42 -10.80
C SER A 81 -17.36 -2.81 -11.44
N GLY A 82 -17.12 -2.89 -12.75
CA GLY A 82 -16.98 -4.14 -13.50
C GLY A 82 -15.55 -4.63 -13.66
N LEU A 83 -14.55 -3.78 -13.39
CA LEU A 83 -13.12 -4.12 -13.51
C LEU A 83 -12.66 -4.74 -12.19
N ARG A 84 -12.12 -5.95 -12.25
CA ARG A 84 -11.62 -6.65 -11.08
C ARG A 84 -10.17 -6.28 -10.79
N VAL A 85 -9.78 -6.41 -9.54
CA VAL A 85 -8.41 -6.18 -9.07
C VAL A 85 -7.42 -7.09 -9.81
N GLU A 86 -7.76 -8.36 -10.04
CA GLU A 86 -6.90 -9.29 -10.77
C GLU A 86 -6.63 -8.87 -12.23
N ASP A 87 -7.56 -8.17 -12.87
CA ASP A 87 -7.39 -7.64 -14.24
C ASP A 87 -6.34 -6.51 -14.29
N LEU A 88 -6.13 -5.83 -13.16
CA LEU A 88 -5.12 -4.77 -13.01
C LEU A 88 -3.73 -5.32 -12.71
N LEU A 89 -3.65 -6.55 -12.19
CA LEU A 89 -2.37 -7.23 -12.02
C LEU A 89 -1.82 -7.55 -13.40
N ARG A 90 -0.79 -6.84 -13.82
CA ARG A 90 -0.15 -7.08 -15.10
C ARG A 90 0.23 -8.55 -15.21
N GLY A 91 -0.07 -9.19 -16.35
CA GLY A 91 -0.06 -10.63 -16.63
C GLY A 91 1.26 -11.39 -16.45
N HIS A 92 2.16 -10.89 -15.64
CA HIS A 92 3.35 -11.57 -15.13
C HIS A 92 3.03 -12.12 -13.76
N GLY A 93 3.47 -13.34 -13.49
CA GLY A 93 3.32 -13.92 -12.16
C GLY A 93 3.86 -12.98 -11.08
N PRO A 94 3.35 -13.10 -9.84
CA PRO A 94 3.72 -12.19 -8.77
C PRO A 94 5.23 -12.23 -8.52
N VAL A 95 5.87 -11.06 -8.53
CA VAL A 95 7.26 -10.90 -8.05
C VAL A 95 7.19 -10.93 -6.54
N ILE A 96 7.67 -11.99 -5.92
CA ILE A 96 7.56 -12.21 -4.47
C ILE A 96 8.93 -12.50 -3.86
N VAL A 97 9.07 -12.20 -2.58
CA VAL A 97 10.21 -12.60 -1.76
C VAL A 97 9.73 -13.33 -0.51
N HIS A 98 10.61 -14.14 0.09
CA HIS A 98 10.35 -14.84 1.35
C HIS A 98 11.05 -14.17 2.52
N VAL A 99 10.49 -14.30 3.71
CA VAL A 99 11.01 -13.70 4.97
C VAL A 99 12.49 -14.00 5.20
N ALA A 100 12.95 -15.20 4.86
CA ALA A 100 14.33 -15.65 5.07
C ALA A 100 15.33 -15.16 4.00
N GLN A 101 14.84 -14.58 2.90
CA GLN A 101 15.71 -14.01 1.87
C GLN A 101 16.37 -12.73 2.35
N THR A 102 17.49 -12.37 1.73
CA THR A 102 18.23 -11.17 2.12
C THR A 102 17.65 -9.92 1.46
N VAL A 103 17.84 -8.78 2.10
CA VAL A 103 17.52 -7.45 1.54
C VAL A 103 18.22 -7.23 0.21
N ARG A 104 19.46 -7.74 0.05
CA ARG A 104 20.17 -7.72 -1.25
C ARG A 104 19.36 -8.41 -2.34
N HIS A 105 18.92 -9.63 -2.08
CA HIS A 105 18.12 -10.39 -3.06
C HIS A 105 16.85 -9.65 -3.47
N ALA A 106 16.15 -9.07 -2.49
CA ALA A 106 14.94 -8.28 -2.77
C ALA A 106 15.25 -7.02 -3.60
N ALA A 107 16.34 -6.30 -3.28
CA ALA A 107 16.77 -5.13 -4.03
C ALA A 107 17.15 -5.47 -5.48
N ASP A 108 17.89 -6.56 -5.68
CA ASP A 108 18.26 -7.06 -7.01
C ASP A 108 17.00 -7.43 -7.81
N LEU A 109 16.03 -8.10 -7.17
CA LEU A 109 14.76 -8.47 -7.80
C LEU A 109 13.95 -7.24 -8.20
N MET A 110 13.79 -6.26 -7.31
CA MET A 110 13.11 -4.98 -7.61
C MET A 110 13.77 -4.27 -8.80
N THR A 111 15.10 -4.23 -8.81
CA THR A 111 15.87 -3.59 -9.90
C THR A 111 15.66 -4.29 -11.24
N CYS A 112 15.72 -5.62 -11.25
CA CYS A 112 15.56 -6.42 -12.47
C CYS A 112 14.14 -6.36 -13.03
N THR A 113 13.14 -6.22 -12.17
CA THR A 113 11.71 -6.19 -12.56
C THR A 113 11.17 -4.78 -12.76
N GLY A 114 11.93 -3.76 -12.35
CA GLY A 114 11.49 -2.36 -12.41
C GLY A 114 10.35 -2.05 -11.44
N THR A 115 10.27 -2.79 -10.32
CA THR A 115 9.28 -2.57 -9.26
C THR A 115 9.94 -1.93 -8.04
N ASP A 116 9.23 -1.10 -7.32
CA ASP A 116 9.71 -0.43 -6.10
C ASP A 116 9.15 -1.07 -4.81
N ALA A 117 8.34 -2.11 -4.95
CA ALA A 117 7.80 -2.88 -3.84
C ALA A 117 7.57 -4.34 -4.22
N VAL A 118 7.66 -5.23 -3.23
CA VAL A 118 7.40 -6.66 -3.39
C VAL A 118 6.64 -7.21 -2.18
N PRO A 119 5.65 -8.09 -2.39
CA PRO A 119 5.00 -8.82 -1.33
C PRO A 119 5.98 -9.83 -0.71
N VAL A 120 5.87 -10.00 0.60
CA VAL A 120 6.72 -10.91 1.37
C VAL A 120 5.88 -12.06 1.89
N LEU A 121 6.35 -13.29 1.61
CA LEU A 121 5.70 -14.51 2.07
C LEU A 121 6.45 -15.11 3.26
N GLY A 122 5.68 -15.67 4.17
CA GLY A 122 6.17 -16.50 5.26
C GLY A 122 6.63 -17.88 4.78
N GLU A 123 7.11 -18.69 5.71
CA GLU A 123 7.55 -20.07 5.43
C GLU A 123 6.39 -20.96 4.98
N ASP A 124 5.17 -20.65 5.38
CA ASP A 124 3.94 -21.33 4.99
C ASP A 124 3.40 -20.87 3.61
N GLY A 125 4.08 -19.96 2.92
CA GLY A 125 3.68 -19.39 1.64
C GLY A 125 2.56 -18.36 1.72
N ARG A 126 2.16 -17.95 2.93
CA ARG A 126 1.16 -16.89 3.13
C ARG A 126 1.81 -15.52 3.12
N LEU A 127 1.03 -14.53 2.71
CA LEU A 127 1.44 -13.13 2.77
C LEU A 127 1.61 -12.69 4.23
N VAL A 128 2.78 -12.15 4.57
CA VAL A 128 3.08 -11.63 5.91
C VAL A 128 3.45 -10.15 5.91
N GLY A 129 3.87 -9.61 4.76
CA GLY A 129 4.29 -8.22 4.69
C GLY A 129 4.52 -7.71 3.28
N VAL A 130 4.98 -6.48 3.21
CA VAL A 130 5.47 -5.80 2.00
C VAL A 130 6.82 -5.19 2.30
N LEU A 131 7.76 -5.34 1.37
CA LEU A 131 9.04 -4.63 1.39
C LEU A 131 9.06 -3.63 0.23
N THR A 132 9.35 -2.37 0.54
CA THR A 132 9.48 -1.31 -0.45
C THR A 132 10.94 -0.83 -0.57
N ALA A 133 11.28 -0.20 -1.69
CA ALA A 133 12.58 0.46 -1.86
C ALA A 133 12.80 1.52 -0.76
N THR A 134 11.75 2.21 -0.33
CA THR A 134 11.80 3.19 0.77
C THR A 134 12.18 2.53 2.09
N ASP A 135 11.69 1.32 2.38
CA ASP A 135 12.05 0.58 3.60
C ASP A 135 13.54 0.19 3.59
N ILE A 136 14.03 -0.21 2.42
CA ILE A 136 15.47 -0.51 2.23
C ILE A 136 16.30 0.75 2.46
N VAL A 137 15.93 1.89 1.87
CA VAL A 137 16.62 3.17 2.07
C VAL A 137 16.57 3.60 3.54
N ALA A 138 15.43 3.46 4.21
CA ALA A 138 15.30 3.75 5.64
C ALA A 138 16.23 2.86 6.49
N ALA A 139 16.33 1.58 6.16
CA ALA A 139 17.26 0.67 6.85
C ALA A 139 18.73 1.06 6.67
N PHE A 140 19.13 1.56 5.49
CA PHE A 140 20.46 2.14 5.25
C PHE A 140 20.70 3.40 6.06
N ALA A 141 19.68 4.24 6.23
CA ALA A 141 19.74 5.44 7.05
C ALA A 141 19.70 5.15 8.56
N GLY A 142 19.61 3.87 8.96
CA GLY A 142 19.54 3.45 10.37
C GLY A 142 18.17 3.67 11.02
N HIS A 143 17.14 3.96 10.22
CA HIS A 143 15.78 4.05 10.74
C HIS A 143 15.19 2.64 10.95
N PRO A 144 14.41 2.41 12.01
CA PRO A 144 13.63 1.18 12.16
C PRO A 144 12.61 1.07 11.04
N ALA A 145 12.18 -0.17 10.74
CA ALA A 145 11.03 -0.38 9.87
C ALA A 145 9.88 0.49 10.37
N ARG A 146 9.30 1.29 9.47
CA ARG A 146 8.23 2.20 9.83
C ARG A 146 7.01 1.37 10.19
N GLU A 147 6.63 1.35 11.46
CA GLU A 147 5.31 0.88 11.85
C GLU A 147 4.30 1.76 11.09
N GLU A 148 3.40 1.14 10.35
CA GLU A 148 2.25 1.87 9.82
C GLU A 148 1.58 2.56 11.01
N PRO A 149 1.21 3.85 10.90
CA PRO A 149 0.52 4.51 12.00
C PRO A 149 -0.72 3.70 12.34
N ALA A 150 -0.75 3.14 13.54
CA ALA A 150 -1.86 2.37 14.10
C ALA A 150 -3.15 3.20 14.25
N ASP A 151 -3.18 4.40 13.73
CA ASP A 151 -4.28 5.35 13.84
C ASP A 151 -5.05 5.49 12.51
N LEU A 152 -5.45 4.33 11.93
CA LEU A 152 -6.57 4.30 11.01
C LEU A 152 -7.88 4.35 11.81
N ARG A 153 -7.96 5.30 12.73
CA ARG A 153 -9.26 5.76 13.20
C ARG A 153 -9.98 6.33 11.97
N PRO A 154 -11.13 5.77 11.56
CA PRO A 154 -11.89 6.38 10.50
C PRO A 154 -12.07 7.86 10.87
N PRO A 155 -11.87 8.81 9.96
CA PRO A 155 -12.13 10.20 10.24
C PRO A 155 -13.54 10.26 10.82
N ALA A 156 -13.70 10.95 11.96
CA ALA A 156 -15.01 11.13 12.57
C ALA A 156 -15.96 11.57 11.46
N PRO A 157 -17.16 10.97 11.35
CA PRO A 157 -18.11 11.36 10.31
C PRO A 157 -18.24 12.89 10.37
N PRO A 158 -18.28 13.58 9.22
CA PRO A 158 -18.37 15.02 9.21
C PRO A 158 -19.56 15.41 10.11
N THR A 159 -19.28 16.20 11.13
CA THR A 159 -20.32 16.75 12.00
C THR A 159 -21.30 17.46 11.09
N LEU A 160 -22.45 16.86 10.88
CA LEU A 160 -23.52 17.50 10.12
C LEU A 160 -23.79 18.83 10.81
N LEU A 161 -23.46 19.91 10.13
CA LEU A 161 -23.82 21.24 10.59
C LEU A 161 -25.33 21.23 10.89
N PRO A 162 -25.74 21.70 12.06
CA PRO A 162 -27.16 21.79 12.35
C PRO A 162 -27.88 22.54 11.23
N PRO A 163 -29.08 22.11 10.86
CA PRO A 163 -29.84 22.76 9.79
C PRO A 163 -29.95 24.26 10.10
N PRO A 164 -29.83 25.13 9.09
CA PRO A 164 -29.96 26.56 9.30
C PRO A 164 -31.31 26.87 9.95
N PRO A 165 -31.37 27.83 10.86
CA PRO A 165 -32.62 28.19 11.52
C PRO A 165 -33.68 28.59 10.48
N PRO A 166 -34.95 28.26 10.74
CA PRO A 166 -36.04 28.58 9.80
C PRO A 166 -36.03 30.10 9.54
N ARG A 167 -36.03 30.48 8.26
CA ARG A 167 -36.14 31.88 7.85
C ARG A 167 -37.42 32.43 8.45
N ARG A 168 -37.31 33.42 9.33
CA ARG A 168 -38.46 34.20 9.81
C ARG A 168 -39.20 34.77 8.59
N GLY A 169 -40.45 34.34 8.45
CA GLY A 169 -41.30 34.81 7.38
C GLY A 169 -41.39 36.31 7.42
N TYR A 170 -41.13 36.94 6.29
CA TYR A 170 -41.40 38.36 6.07
C TYR A 170 -42.92 38.56 6.17
N ARG A 171 -43.38 39.14 7.28
CA ARG A 171 -44.76 39.61 7.36
C ARG A 171 -44.84 40.80 6.41
N GLY A 172 -45.46 40.57 5.26
CA GLY A 172 -45.85 41.68 4.37
C GLY A 172 -46.73 42.62 5.13
N THR A 173 -46.27 43.85 5.32
CA THR A 173 -47.11 45.00 5.73
C THR A 173 -48.03 45.29 4.57
N ALA A 174 -49.32 45.02 4.77
CA ALA A 174 -50.36 45.58 3.91
C ALA A 174 -50.40 47.15 4.08
N VAL A 175 -50.22 47.85 3.01
CA VAL A 175 -50.40 49.28 2.94
C VAL A 175 -51.86 49.55 2.55
N PRO A 176 -52.57 50.49 3.21
CA PRO A 176 -53.98 50.83 2.96
C PRO A 176 -54.21 51.41 1.58
#